data_c18bd89e2b1726a9b3d277f45f45031e
#
_entry.id   c18bd89e2b1726a9b3d277f45f45031e
#
_cell.length_a   1.000
_cell.length_b   1.000
_cell.length_c   1.000
_cell.angle_alpha   90.00
_cell.angle_beta   90.00
_cell.angle_gamma   90.00
#
_symmetry.space_group_name_H-M   'P 1'
#
loop_
_entity.id
_entity.type
_entity.pdbx_description
1 polymer ?
#
loop_
_entity_poly.entity_id
_entity_poly.type
_entity_poly.pdbx_seq_one_letter_code
_entity_poly.pdbx_strand_id
1 'polypeptide(L)'
;VNYRTTRRTSTPRIAVALTASTSAFLLTACGALDSVAGSDSAATPEKTNDITLGLLLPDRDTARFEKFDHPLIEKHVASLTEGKGKVVYANAGASAAKQSEQMEKMIADEADVILVDAVDAKAIAPAVRKAKDAGIPVIAYDRLAEGPISGYVSHDNELVGEVQGRALVDALGASAESSKVVMLNGSPADPNTARFKAGALGELTHRVDIARTYDTKEWLPQVAEANMKKAIAALGADRIDAVYAANDGMAGAAIAALKGAGVKKLPPVTGQDADLPAVQRIVAGEQYMTVYKPFLQEATDAAELAVAKVRGSELRFDALAQDSVDSPTDKDIPARLVPVVALTKDNIKETVVQDGVYTVREICTAAYADDCATIGLN
;
A
#
# COMPACT_ATOMS: atom_id res chain seq x y z
N VAL A 1 13.47 -15.21 1.01
CA VAL A 1 13.64 -14.40 2.23
C VAL A 1 12.39 -14.63 3.05
N ASN A 2 12.53 -15.39 4.15
CA ASN A 2 11.40 -15.73 5.01
C ASN A 2 11.04 -14.53 5.89
N TYR A 3 9.89 -13.94 5.65
CA TYR A 3 9.31 -12.95 6.54
C TYR A 3 8.43 -13.65 7.58
N ARG A 4 8.80 -13.53 8.85
CA ARG A 4 7.90 -13.84 9.96
C ARG A 4 7.21 -12.54 10.37
N THR A 5 5.92 -12.44 10.18
CA THR A 5 5.09 -11.48 10.89
C THR A 5 5.00 -11.92 12.35
N THR A 6 5.69 -11.22 13.23
CA THR A 6 5.56 -11.44 14.67
C THR A 6 4.66 -10.35 15.25
N ARG A 7 3.48 -10.74 15.70
CA ARG A 7 2.66 -9.87 16.57
C ARG A 7 3.43 -9.64 17.88
N ARG A 8 3.69 -8.40 18.22
CA ARG A 8 4.25 -8.04 19.54
C ARG A 8 3.23 -8.38 20.62
N THR A 9 3.49 -9.42 21.39
CA THR A 9 2.75 -9.68 22.63
C THR A 9 3.38 -8.85 23.74
N SER A 10 2.70 -7.78 24.15
CA SER A 10 3.08 -7.01 25.33
C SER A 10 2.74 -7.81 26.57
N THR A 11 3.75 -8.28 27.30
CA THR A 11 3.58 -8.82 28.66
C THR A 11 3.51 -7.65 29.65
N PRO A 12 2.48 -7.58 30.53
CA PRO A 12 2.44 -6.58 31.58
C PRO A 12 3.45 -6.91 32.67
N ARG A 13 4.42 -6.02 32.90
CA ARG A 13 5.22 -6.06 34.11
C ARG A 13 4.47 -5.36 35.24
N ILE A 14 3.94 -6.15 36.13
CA ILE A 14 3.44 -5.69 37.44
C ILE A 14 4.69 -5.40 38.30
N ALA A 15 4.88 -4.15 38.71
CA ALA A 15 5.76 -3.80 39.79
C ALA A 15 4.94 -3.09 40.87
N VAL A 16 4.70 -3.82 41.93
CA VAL A 16 4.22 -3.30 43.22
C VAL A 16 5.41 -2.79 44.00
N ALA A 17 5.39 -1.55 44.43
CA ALA A 17 6.10 -1.14 45.64
C ALA A 17 5.46 0.12 46.24
N LEU A 18 4.73 -0.08 47.32
CA LEU A 18 4.45 0.97 48.32
C LEU A 18 5.74 1.30 49.07
N THR A 19 5.99 2.57 49.35
CA THR A 19 6.19 3.05 50.73
C THR A 19 6.23 4.58 50.76
N ALA A 20 5.44 5.14 51.62
CA ALA A 20 5.43 6.54 52.00
C ALA A 20 6.60 6.83 52.95
N SER A 21 7.19 8.02 52.86
CA SER A 21 7.74 8.73 54.03
C SER A 21 7.97 10.20 53.74
N THR A 22 7.25 11.02 54.42
CA THR A 22 7.41 12.47 54.56
C THR A 22 8.70 12.83 55.29
N SER A 23 9.43 13.82 54.80
CA SER A 23 10.17 14.74 55.66
C SER A 23 10.57 16.01 54.89
N ALA A 24 10.08 17.12 55.37
CA ALA A 24 10.50 18.46 54.97
C ALA A 24 11.83 18.82 55.66
N PHE A 25 12.76 19.39 54.89
CA PHE A 25 13.80 20.25 55.42
C PHE A 25 14.17 21.34 54.42
N LEU A 26 13.88 22.56 54.80
CA LEU A 26 14.43 23.79 54.24
C LEU A 26 15.89 23.94 54.71
N LEU A 27 16.83 24.21 53.81
CA LEU A 27 18.01 25.01 54.11
C LEU A 27 18.65 25.51 52.81
N THR A 28 18.74 26.82 52.74
CA THR A 28 19.51 27.64 51.80
C THR A 28 21.01 27.48 51.99
N ALA A 29 21.78 27.27 50.92
CA ALA A 29 23.18 27.67 50.86
C ALA A 29 23.61 27.87 49.38
N CYS A 30 24.08 29.07 49.08
CA CYS A 30 24.85 29.43 47.90
C CYS A 30 26.19 28.71 47.86
N GLY A 31 26.65 28.25 46.72
CA GLY A 31 28.02 27.74 46.55
C GLY A 31 28.31 27.31 45.12
N ALA A 32 29.18 27.98 44.48
CA ALA A 32 29.66 28.01 43.12
C ALA A 32 30.09 26.67 42.49
N LEU A 33 29.87 26.58 41.16
CA LEU A 33 30.77 26.05 40.12
C LEU A 33 31.30 24.61 40.23
N ASP A 34 30.79 23.73 39.34
CA ASP A 34 31.70 23.13 38.36
C ASP A 34 30.91 22.71 37.10
N SER A 35 31.42 23.18 35.98
CA SER A 35 30.89 22.91 34.65
C SER A 35 31.26 21.49 34.23
N VAL A 36 30.31 20.58 34.33
CA VAL A 36 30.35 19.35 33.54
C VAL A 36 29.62 19.65 32.25
N ALA A 37 30.37 19.75 31.15
CA ALA A 37 29.86 19.80 29.81
C ALA A 37 29.18 18.45 29.48
N GLY A 38 27.93 18.32 29.88
CA GLY A 38 27.02 17.39 29.28
C GLY A 38 26.65 17.95 27.93
N SER A 39 26.95 17.23 26.87
CA SER A 39 26.42 17.49 25.53
C SER A 39 24.90 17.31 25.58
N ASP A 40 24.19 18.37 25.98
CA ASP A 40 22.78 18.49 25.69
C ASP A 40 22.63 18.54 24.16
N SER A 41 22.34 17.40 23.57
CA SER A 41 21.68 17.39 22.27
C SER A 41 20.37 18.16 22.48
N ALA A 42 20.38 19.44 22.10
CA ALA A 42 19.14 20.24 22.10
C ALA A 42 18.10 19.48 21.32
N ALA A 43 17.12 18.91 22.03
CA ALA A 43 15.97 18.32 21.39
C ALA A 43 15.34 19.41 20.53
N THR A 44 15.25 19.18 19.24
CA THR A 44 14.52 20.09 18.33
C THR A 44 13.13 20.29 18.92
N PRO A 45 12.64 21.54 19.08
CA PRO A 45 11.33 21.75 19.68
C PRO A 45 10.27 21.01 18.86
N GLU A 46 9.52 20.14 19.53
CA GLU A 46 8.44 19.36 18.91
C GLU A 46 7.42 20.31 18.30
N LYS A 47 7.24 20.24 16.97
CA LYS A 47 6.18 20.98 16.30
C LYS A 47 4.83 20.37 16.64
N THR A 48 3.87 21.19 17.03
CA THR A 48 2.53 20.72 17.38
C THR A 48 1.58 20.68 16.21
N ASN A 49 1.44 21.78 15.43
CA ASN A 49 0.46 21.89 14.36
C ASN A 49 1.02 22.50 13.06
N ASP A 50 2.07 23.31 13.11
CA ASP A 50 2.72 23.88 11.92
C ASP A 50 3.69 22.84 11.32
N ILE A 51 3.11 21.81 10.68
CA ILE A 51 3.82 20.66 10.13
C ILE A 51 3.84 20.75 8.62
N THR A 52 5.03 20.65 8.01
CA THR A 52 5.21 20.48 6.57
C THR A 52 5.49 19.02 6.25
N LEU A 53 4.50 18.35 5.64
CA LEU A 53 4.63 16.97 5.19
C LEU A 53 4.97 16.94 3.71
N GLY A 54 6.09 16.33 3.33
CA GLY A 54 6.41 15.97 1.94
C GLY A 54 5.67 14.71 1.53
N LEU A 55 4.95 14.75 0.40
CA LEU A 55 4.28 13.57 -0.17
C LEU A 55 4.83 13.27 -1.55
N LEU A 56 5.47 12.11 -1.70
CA LEU A 56 6.05 11.62 -2.96
C LEU A 56 5.28 10.41 -3.46
N LEU A 57 4.52 10.57 -4.55
CA LEU A 57 3.80 9.48 -5.21
C LEU A 57 4.51 9.05 -6.51
N PRO A 58 4.41 7.75 -6.89
CA PRO A 58 5.31 7.17 -7.88
C PRO A 58 4.89 7.48 -9.33
N ASP A 59 3.60 7.39 -9.65
CA ASP A 59 3.10 7.50 -11.02
C ASP A 59 1.68 8.07 -11.08
N ARG A 60 1.15 8.29 -12.29
CA ARG A 60 -0.20 8.75 -12.56
C ARG A 60 -1.09 7.71 -13.26
N ASP A 61 -0.49 6.59 -13.65
CA ASP A 61 -1.22 5.53 -14.36
C ASP A 61 -2.03 4.67 -13.39
N THR A 62 -1.58 4.58 -12.14
CA THR A 62 -2.34 3.98 -11.03
C THR A 62 -3.37 4.99 -10.53
N ALA A 63 -4.63 4.78 -10.90
CA ALA A 63 -5.72 5.75 -10.73
C ALA A 63 -5.93 6.23 -9.29
N ARG A 64 -5.66 5.38 -8.27
CA ARG A 64 -5.90 5.72 -6.87
C ARG A 64 -5.03 6.85 -6.36
N PHE A 65 -3.79 6.96 -6.81
CA PHE A 65 -2.81 7.92 -6.26
C PHE A 65 -3.26 9.36 -6.38
N GLU A 66 -3.70 9.78 -7.56
CA GLU A 66 -4.17 11.14 -7.79
C GLU A 66 -5.61 11.35 -7.31
N LYS A 67 -6.45 10.32 -7.45
CA LYS A 67 -7.88 10.46 -7.16
C LYS A 67 -8.21 10.38 -5.67
N PHE A 68 -7.46 9.58 -4.93
CA PHE A 68 -7.77 9.29 -3.53
C PHE A 68 -6.60 9.58 -2.59
N ASP A 69 -5.43 8.95 -2.76
CA ASP A 69 -4.35 9.01 -1.76
C ASP A 69 -3.90 10.45 -1.50
N HIS A 70 -3.57 11.20 -2.54
CA HIS A 70 -3.13 12.59 -2.40
C HIS A 70 -4.18 13.49 -1.67
N PRO A 71 -5.43 13.62 -2.16
CA PRO A 71 -6.41 14.49 -1.50
C PRO A 71 -6.83 14.00 -0.12
N LEU A 72 -6.78 12.69 0.15
CA LEU A 72 -7.07 12.15 1.48
C LEU A 72 -5.97 12.50 2.48
N ILE A 73 -4.70 12.31 2.11
CA ILE A 73 -3.57 12.66 2.97
C ILE A 73 -3.59 14.16 3.28
N GLU A 74 -3.81 15.03 2.27
CA GLU A 74 -3.96 16.47 2.51
C GLU A 74 -5.08 16.78 3.51
N LYS A 75 -6.25 16.20 3.30
CA LYS A 75 -7.41 16.40 4.19
C LYS A 75 -7.13 15.95 5.62
N HIS A 76 -6.49 14.78 5.78
CA HIS A 76 -6.19 14.24 7.11
C HIS A 76 -5.11 15.04 7.83
N VAL A 77 -4.04 15.45 7.14
CA VAL A 77 -3.03 16.35 7.70
C VAL A 77 -3.66 17.66 8.14
N ALA A 78 -4.49 18.30 7.31
CA ALA A 78 -5.19 19.52 7.69
C ALA A 78 -6.08 19.32 8.93
N SER A 79 -6.82 18.20 9.00
CA SER A 79 -7.66 17.88 10.16
C SER A 79 -6.84 17.67 11.44
N LEU A 80 -5.75 16.90 11.37
CA LEU A 80 -4.90 16.59 12.51
C LEU A 80 -4.15 17.80 13.06
N THR A 81 -3.90 18.80 12.21
CA THR A 81 -3.12 19.99 12.52
C THR A 81 -3.97 21.27 12.67
N GLU A 82 -5.30 21.14 12.76
CA GLU A 82 -6.23 22.28 12.87
C GLU A 82 -6.08 23.28 11.70
N GLY A 83 -5.77 22.76 10.51
CA GLY A 83 -5.58 23.56 9.28
C GLY A 83 -4.25 24.31 9.19
N LYS A 84 -3.31 24.10 10.11
CA LYS A 84 -2.00 24.78 10.11
C LYS A 84 -0.93 24.01 9.36
N GLY A 85 -1.05 22.66 9.31
CA GLY A 85 -0.16 21.80 8.55
C GLY A 85 -0.40 21.91 7.05
N LYS A 86 0.62 21.66 6.26
CA LYS A 86 0.58 21.65 4.80
C LYS A 86 1.22 20.41 4.23
N VAL A 87 0.74 19.96 3.08
CA VAL A 87 1.35 18.91 2.29
C VAL A 87 2.06 19.50 1.08
N VAL A 88 3.33 19.18 0.91
CA VAL A 88 4.11 19.50 -0.29
C VAL A 88 4.13 18.27 -1.16
N TYR A 89 3.30 18.27 -2.19
CA TYR A 89 3.09 17.12 -3.06
C TYR A 89 4.00 17.12 -4.28
N ALA A 90 4.51 15.95 -4.67
CA ALA A 90 5.17 15.71 -5.94
C ALA A 90 4.89 14.29 -6.46
N ASN A 91 4.80 14.17 -7.80
CA ASN A 91 4.62 12.89 -8.48
C ASN A 91 5.80 12.64 -9.43
N ALA A 92 6.38 11.46 -9.33
CA ALA A 92 7.58 11.10 -10.07
C ALA A 92 7.32 10.81 -11.56
N GLY A 93 6.09 10.44 -11.93
CA GLY A 93 5.74 10.01 -13.28
C GLY A 93 6.51 8.77 -13.70
N ALA A 94 6.60 7.78 -12.80
CA ALA A 94 7.34 6.52 -12.96
C ALA A 94 8.86 6.67 -13.12
N SER A 95 9.43 7.83 -12.76
CA SER A 95 10.90 8.07 -12.85
C SER A 95 11.55 8.03 -11.47
N ALA A 96 12.32 6.98 -11.18
CA ALA A 96 13.07 6.85 -9.93
C ALA A 96 14.08 7.99 -9.72
N ALA A 97 14.75 8.45 -10.80
CA ALA A 97 15.67 9.58 -10.72
C ALA A 97 14.96 10.86 -10.32
N LYS A 98 13.81 11.16 -10.95
CA LYS A 98 12.99 12.32 -10.62
C LYS A 98 12.45 12.25 -9.18
N GLN A 99 12.08 11.05 -8.69
CA GLN A 99 11.64 10.90 -7.31
C GLN A 99 12.76 11.21 -6.31
N SER A 100 14.00 10.77 -6.60
CA SER A 100 15.17 11.11 -5.79
C SER A 100 15.42 12.62 -5.75
N GLU A 101 15.36 13.32 -6.90
CA GLU A 101 15.49 14.78 -6.98
C GLU A 101 14.37 15.49 -6.19
N GLN A 102 13.14 14.98 -6.26
CA GLN A 102 12.00 15.50 -5.50
C GLN A 102 12.20 15.36 -3.99
N MET A 103 12.71 14.21 -3.53
CA MET A 103 13.04 14.00 -2.11
C MET A 103 14.16 14.94 -1.66
N GLU A 104 15.22 15.10 -2.44
CA GLU A 104 16.31 16.04 -2.14
C GLU A 104 15.81 17.49 -2.04
N LYS A 105 14.85 17.87 -2.89
CA LYS A 105 14.21 19.17 -2.79
C LYS A 105 13.41 19.32 -1.51
N MET A 106 12.64 18.32 -1.10
CA MET A 106 11.89 18.36 0.17
C MET A 106 12.81 18.45 1.39
N ILE A 107 13.99 17.79 1.34
CA ILE A 107 15.03 17.92 2.36
C ILE A 107 15.57 19.35 2.40
N ALA A 108 15.88 19.93 1.25
CA ALA A 108 16.39 21.30 1.14
C ALA A 108 15.36 22.37 1.57
N ASP A 109 14.07 22.07 1.36
CA ASP A 109 12.94 22.92 1.78
C ASP A 109 12.53 22.66 3.25
N GLU A 110 13.32 21.87 4.01
CA GLU A 110 13.15 21.60 5.44
C GLU A 110 11.76 21.02 5.79
N ALA A 111 11.30 20.02 5.01
CA ALA A 111 10.12 19.25 5.38
C ALA A 111 10.28 18.59 6.75
N ASP A 112 9.22 18.54 7.56
CA ASP A 112 9.25 17.95 8.90
C ASP A 112 9.19 16.42 8.88
N VAL A 113 8.56 15.86 7.84
CA VAL A 113 8.41 14.43 7.59
C VAL A 113 8.17 14.21 6.10
N ILE A 114 8.62 13.08 5.57
CA ILE A 114 8.36 12.69 4.18
C ILE A 114 7.62 11.36 4.14
N LEU A 115 6.46 11.33 3.48
CA LEU A 115 5.80 10.10 3.04
C LEU A 115 6.27 9.79 1.62
N VAL A 116 6.78 8.58 1.38
CA VAL A 116 7.25 8.15 0.07
C VAL A 116 6.63 6.83 -0.34
N ASP A 117 5.94 6.83 -1.48
CA ASP A 117 5.59 5.64 -2.23
C ASP A 117 6.64 5.47 -3.34
N ALA A 118 7.54 4.50 -3.19
CA ALA A 118 8.74 4.41 -4.00
C ALA A 118 8.46 3.91 -5.42
N VAL A 119 8.94 4.63 -6.45
CA VAL A 119 9.01 4.11 -7.82
C VAL A 119 9.89 2.88 -7.89
N ASP A 120 11.06 2.95 -7.24
CA ASP A 120 12.03 1.87 -7.09
C ASP A 120 12.59 1.92 -5.67
N ALA A 121 12.29 0.87 -4.90
CA ALA A 121 12.63 0.80 -3.48
C ALA A 121 14.13 0.94 -3.22
N LYS A 122 14.98 0.37 -4.09
CA LYS A 122 16.43 0.40 -3.96
C LYS A 122 17.01 1.73 -4.42
N ALA A 123 16.49 2.28 -5.51
CA ALA A 123 17.00 3.53 -6.07
C ALA A 123 16.78 4.74 -5.16
N ILE A 124 15.70 4.74 -4.36
CA ILE A 124 15.39 5.83 -3.42
C ILE A 124 16.25 5.82 -2.16
N ALA A 125 16.87 4.69 -1.79
CA ALA A 125 17.58 4.49 -0.54
C ALA A 125 18.69 5.54 -0.24
N PRO A 126 19.47 6.05 -1.21
CA PRO A 126 20.43 7.13 -0.95
C PRO A 126 19.74 8.43 -0.50
N ALA A 127 18.61 8.79 -1.08
CA ALA A 127 17.86 9.99 -0.70
C ALA A 127 17.19 9.82 0.69
N VAL A 128 16.70 8.62 1.02
CA VAL A 128 16.21 8.28 2.37
C VAL A 128 17.31 8.45 3.42
N ARG A 129 18.55 8.02 3.14
CA ARG A 129 19.68 8.25 4.04
C ARG A 129 19.97 9.74 4.23
N LYS A 130 19.95 10.54 3.15
CA LYS A 130 20.13 12.00 3.24
C LYS A 130 19.06 12.66 4.12
N ALA A 131 17.79 12.23 3.99
CA ALA A 131 16.71 12.73 4.85
C ALA A 131 16.97 12.42 6.32
N LYS A 132 17.37 11.17 6.65
CA LYS A 132 17.74 10.79 8.01
C LYS A 132 18.90 11.62 8.55
N ASP A 133 19.95 11.83 7.74
CA ASP A 133 21.13 12.62 8.13
C ASP A 133 20.78 14.09 8.37
N ALA A 134 19.73 14.60 7.70
CA ALA A 134 19.16 15.91 7.94
C ALA A 134 18.14 15.95 9.12
N GLY A 135 17.92 14.82 9.79
CA GLY A 135 16.98 14.72 10.91
C GLY A 135 15.51 14.64 10.49
N ILE A 136 15.22 14.42 9.19
CA ILE A 136 13.88 14.34 8.65
C ILE A 136 13.44 12.86 8.61
N PRO A 137 12.40 12.46 9.37
CA PRO A 137 11.87 11.11 9.33
C PRO A 137 11.21 10.82 7.98
N VAL A 138 11.47 9.62 7.45
CA VAL A 138 10.83 9.11 6.23
C VAL A 138 9.92 7.96 6.61
N ILE A 139 8.69 7.99 6.18
CA ILE A 139 7.73 6.90 6.30
C ILE A 139 7.43 6.37 4.89
N ALA A 140 7.65 5.09 4.69
CA ALA A 140 7.26 4.43 3.45
C ALA A 140 5.74 4.26 3.42
N TYR A 141 5.14 4.57 2.27
CA TYR A 141 3.71 4.48 2.01
C TYR A 141 3.47 3.53 0.85
N ASP A 142 2.54 2.60 0.98
CA ASP A 142 2.22 1.53 0.02
C ASP A 142 3.44 0.65 -0.32
N ARG A 143 4.49 1.18 -0.91
CA ARG A 143 5.71 0.44 -1.30
C ARG A 143 6.82 0.63 -0.29
N LEU A 144 7.37 -0.49 0.19
CA LEU A 144 8.43 -0.49 1.19
C LEU A 144 9.75 0.04 0.59
N ALA A 145 10.07 1.29 0.86
CA ALA A 145 11.35 1.88 0.46
C ALA A 145 12.52 1.24 1.24
N GLU A 146 13.67 1.08 0.57
CA GLU A 146 14.91 0.71 1.25
C GLU A 146 15.58 1.95 1.89
N GLY A 147 16.41 1.71 2.87
CA GLY A 147 17.11 2.74 3.65
C GLY A 147 16.49 2.88 5.04
N PRO A 148 17.03 3.79 5.88
CA PRO A 148 16.68 3.92 7.29
C PRO A 148 15.35 4.69 7.46
N ILE A 149 14.25 4.06 7.07
CA ILE A 149 12.90 4.62 7.24
C ILE A 149 12.43 4.53 8.69
N SER A 150 11.56 5.44 9.11
CA SER A 150 11.04 5.53 10.48
C SER A 150 9.77 4.71 10.69
N GLY A 151 9.09 4.29 9.62
CA GLY A 151 7.87 3.50 9.67
C GLY A 151 7.38 3.14 8.28
N TYR A 152 6.37 2.29 8.22
CA TYR A 152 5.77 1.80 6.99
C TYR A 152 4.25 1.66 7.14
N VAL A 153 3.51 2.16 6.17
CA VAL A 153 2.05 1.97 6.09
C VAL A 153 1.71 1.35 4.76
N SER A 154 1.03 0.23 4.76
CA SER A 154 0.64 -0.50 3.56
C SER A 154 -0.42 -1.55 3.88
N HIS A 155 -0.57 -2.50 2.99
CA HIS A 155 -1.40 -3.68 3.14
C HIS A 155 -0.54 -4.93 3.32
N ASP A 156 -1.14 -6.04 3.79
CA ASP A 156 -0.47 -7.34 3.76
C ASP A 156 -0.41 -7.83 2.30
N ASN A 157 0.70 -7.52 1.64
CA ASN A 157 0.88 -7.75 0.21
C ASN A 157 1.04 -9.26 -0.16
N GLU A 158 1.42 -10.10 0.78
CA GLU A 158 1.40 -11.55 0.58
C GLU A 158 -0.04 -12.07 0.62
N LEU A 159 -0.83 -11.61 1.60
CA LEU A 159 -2.26 -11.91 1.69
C LEU A 159 -3.04 -11.44 0.45
N VAL A 160 -2.69 -10.29 -0.14
CA VAL A 160 -3.28 -9.83 -1.43
C VAL A 160 -3.11 -10.91 -2.50
N GLY A 161 -1.89 -11.43 -2.65
CA GLY A 161 -1.61 -12.50 -3.61
C GLY A 161 -2.35 -13.80 -3.29
N GLU A 162 -2.38 -14.20 -2.00
CA GLU A 162 -3.14 -15.38 -1.54
C GLU A 162 -4.62 -15.26 -1.89
N VAL A 163 -5.25 -14.11 -1.60
CA VAL A 163 -6.67 -13.86 -1.90
C VAL A 163 -6.95 -14.01 -3.39
N GLN A 164 -6.10 -13.46 -4.26
CA GLN A 164 -6.24 -13.61 -5.72
C GLN A 164 -6.05 -15.06 -6.17
N GLY A 165 -5.00 -15.75 -5.67
CA GLY A 165 -4.72 -17.14 -6.00
C GLY A 165 -5.85 -18.07 -5.59
N ARG A 166 -6.34 -17.92 -4.36
CA ARG A 166 -7.46 -18.70 -3.81
C ARG A 166 -8.73 -18.46 -4.61
N ALA A 167 -9.03 -17.22 -4.96
CA ALA A 167 -10.20 -16.86 -5.77
C ALA A 167 -10.18 -17.56 -7.15
N LEU A 168 -9.00 -17.68 -7.79
CA LEU A 168 -8.89 -18.42 -9.05
C LEU A 168 -9.12 -19.92 -8.87
N VAL A 169 -8.54 -20.52 -7.84
CA VAL A 169 -8.77 -21.94 -7.56
C VAL A 169 -10.24 -22.23 -7.29
N ASP A 170 -10.90 -21.38 -6.52
CA ASP A 170 -12.33 -21.50 -6.21
C ASP A 170 -13.18 -21.34 -7.48
N ALA A 171 -12.85 -20.38 -8.36
CA ALA A 171 -13.54 -20.17 -9.63
C ALA A 171 -13.39 -21.36 -10.61
N LEU A 172 -12.23 -22.03 -10.61
CA LEU A 172 -11.94 -23.20 -11.43
C LEU A 172 -12.54 -24.49 -10.86
N GLY A 173 -12.76 -24.54 -9.55
CA GLY A 173 -13.38 -25.66 -8.85
C GLY A 173 -12.69 -27.01 -9.14
N ALA A 174 -13.48 -28.02 -9.48
CA ALA A 174 -12.96 -29.38 -9.72
C ALA A 174 -12.03 -29.50 -10.94
N SER A 175 -12.01 -28.52 -11.84
CA SER A 175 -11.10 -28.50 -13.01
C SER A 175 -9.76 -27.83 -12.74
N ALA A 176 -9.54 -27.27 -11.56
CA ALA A 176 -8.37 -26.44 -11.24
C ALA A 176 -7.03 -27.14 -11.61
N GLU A 177 -6.83 -28.40 -11.22
CA GLU A 177 -5.57 -29.13 -11.43
C GLU A 177 -5.16 -29.22 -12.91
N SER A 178 -6.13 -29.29 -13.83
CA SER A 178 -5.89 -29.36 -15.28
C SER A 178 -5.97 -27.98 -15.97
N SER A 179 -6.34 -26.94 -15.24
CA SER A 179 -6.60 -25.60 -15.80
C SER A 179 -5.29 -24.83 -16.00
N LYS A 180 -5.18 -24.21 -17.17
CA LYS A 180 -4.04 -23.37 -17.57
C LYS A 180 -4.22 -21.94 -17.13
N VAL A 181 -3.34 -21.49 -16.25
CA VAL A 181 -3.32 -20.13 -15.72
C VAL A 181 -2.20 -19.33 -16.36
N VAL A 182 -2.51 -18.12 -16.79
CA VAL A 182 -1.55 -17.09 -17.20
C VAL A 182 -1.38 -16.11 -16.04
N MET A 183 -0.13 -15.88 -15.61
CA MET A 183 0.18 -14.90 -14.58
C MET A 183 0.78 -13.63 -15.20
N LEU A 184 0.11 -12.51 -14.99
CA LEU A 184 0.59 -11.16 -15.28
C LEU A 184 0.96 -10.50 -13.95
N ASN A 185 2.25 -10.54 -13.62
CA ASN A 185 2.79 -9.96 -12.37
C ASN A 185 2.97 -8.45 -12.51
N GLY A 186 3.17 -7.76 -11.39
CA GLY A 186 3.45 -6.33 -11.35
C GLY A 186 4.86 -5.95 -11.85
N SER A 187 5.26 -4.71 -11.55
CA SER A 187 6.59 -4.19 -11.89
C SER A 187 7.68 -4.83 -11.04
N PRO A 188 8.78 -5.32 -11.61
CA PRO A 188 9.88 -5.90 -10.83
C PRO A 188 10.65 -4.86 -9.98
N ALA A 189 10.49 -3.56 -10.24
CA ALA A 189 11.07 -2.49 -9.42
C ALA A 189 10.26 -2.20 -8.15
N ASP A 190 9.01 -2.67 -8.10
CA ASP A 190 8.13 -2.55 -6.96
C ASP A 190 8.32 -3.74 -6.01
N PRO A 191 8.68 -3.52 -4.73
CA PRO A 191 8.91 -4.58 -3.75
C PRO A 191 7.65 -5.41 -3.47
N ASN A 192 6.46 -4.83 -3.64
CA ASN A 192 5.19 -5.52 -3.41
C ASN A 192 4.94 -6.61 -4.45
N THR A 193 5.44 -6.45 -5.68
CA THR A 193 5.29 -7.45 -6.76
C THR A 193 5.76 -8.83 -6.34
N ALA A 194 6.91 -8.92 -5.68
CA ALA A 194 7.45 -10.20 -5.21
C ALA A 194 6.55 -10.84 -4.15
N ARG A 195 5.94 -10.04 -3.28
CA ARG A 195 5.02 -10.50 -2.23
C ARG A 195 3.69 -10.95 -2.81
N PHE A 196 3.08 -10.16 -3.69
CA PHE A 196 1.86 -10.57 -4.42
C PHE A 196 2.06 -11.90 -5.14
N LYS A 197 3.19 -12.02 -5.84
CA LYS A 197 3.54 -13.25 -6.56
C LYS A 197 3.75 -14.44 -5.61
N ALA A 198 4.43 -14.23 -4.48
CA ALA A 198 4.67 -15.29 -3.49
C ALA A 198 3.35 -15.80 -2.91
N GLY A 199 2.46 -14.90 -2.48
CA GLY A 199 1.13 -15.25 -1.97
C GLY A 199 0.30 -16.00 -3.02
N ALA A 200 0.24 -15.48 -4.25
CA ALA A 200 -0.48 -16.14 -5.34
C ALA A 200 0.07 -17.52 -5.66
N LEU A 201 1.40 -17.69 -5.70
CA LEU A 201 2.05 -18.99 -5.92
C LEU A 201 1.81 -19.96 -4.77
N GLY A 202 1.71 -19.48 -3.53
CA GLY A 202 1.33 -20.30 -2.37
C GLY A 202 -0.01 -21.00 -2.57
N GLU A 203 -0.96 -20.33 -3.21
CA GLU A 203 -2.28 -20.89 -3.50
C GLU A 203 -2.36 -21.66 -4.83
N LEU A 204 -1.61 -21.25 -5.85
CA LEU A 204 -1.72 -21.80 -7.20
C LEU A 204 -0.81 -23.00 -7.45
N THR A 205 0.39 -23.04 -6.80
CA THR A 205 1.36 -24.12 -7.04
C THR A 205 0.78 -25.48 -6.66
N HIS A 206 0.92 -26.44 -7.54
CA HIS A 206 0.36 -27.82 -7.44
C HIS A 206 -1.18 -27.90 -7.46
N ARG A 207 -1.88 -26.78 -7.65
CA ARG A 207 -3.34 -26.75 -7.76
C ARG A 207 -3.84 -26.35 -9.15
N VAL A 208 -2.96 -25.78 -9.97
CA VAL A 208 -3.23 -25.41 -11.38
C VAL A 208 -1.98 -25.61 -12.24
N ASP A 209 -2.14 -25.63 -13.57
CA ASP A 209 -1.04 -25.53 -14.54
C ASP A 209 -0.70 -24.04 -14.78
N ILE A 210 0.37 -23.54 -14.16
CA ILE A 210 0.88 -22.17 -14.43
C ILE A 210 1.59 -22.18 -15.78
N ALA A 211 0.79 -22.06 -16.86
CA ALA A 211 1.26 -22.23 -18.22
C ALA A 211 2.21 -21.11 -18.70
N ARG A 212 2.02 -19.88 -18.24
CA ARG A 212 2.88 -18.73 -18.55
C ARG A 212 2.90 -17.72 -17.41
N THR A 213 4.04 -17.05 -17.24
CA THR A 213 4.21 -15.97 -16.28
C THR A 213 4.99 -14.82 -16.92
N TYR A 214 4.56 -13.59 -16.70
CA TYR A 214 5.16 -12.38 -17.25
C TYR A 214 5.20 -11.29 -16.18
N ASP A 215 6.28 -10.51 -16.17
CA ASP A 215 6.35 -9.30 -15.37
C ASP A 215 5.91 -8.09 -16.22
N THR A 216 5.24 -7.13 -15.59
CA THR A 216 4.68 -5.94 -16.25
C THR A 216 5.43 -4.71 -15.81
N LYS A 217 6.46 -4.34 -16.59
CA LYS A 217 7.29 -3.17 -16.31
C LYS A 217 6.41 -1.92 -16.06
N GLU A 218 6.73 -1.20 -14.98
CA GLU A 218 6.06 0.06 -14.60
C GLU A 218 4.53 -0.07 -14.42
N TRP A 219 4.02 -1.29 -14.20
CA TRP A 219 2.58 -1.57 -14.08
C TRP A 219 1.73 -1.19 -15.32
N LEU A 220 2.38 -0.95 -16.47
CA LEU A 220 1.74 -0.41 -17.65
C LEU A 220 0.72 -1.37 -18.29
N PRO A 221 -0.56 -1.00 -18.44
CA PRO A 221 -1.58 -1.85 -19.07
C PRO A 221 -1.20 -2.30 -20.48
N GLN A 222 -0.51 -1.46 -21.28
CA GLN A 222 -0.07 -1.81 -22.63
C GLN A 222 0.98 -2.93 -22.62
N VAL A 223 1.84 -3.02 -21.58
CA VAL A 223 2.79 -4.12 -21.39
C VAL A 223 2.05 -5.40 -21.04
N ALA A 224 1.05 -5.32 -20.14
CA ALA A 224 0.19 -6.44 -19.79
C ALA A 224 -0.60 -6.96 -21.01
N GLU A 225 -1.14 -6.07 -21.84
CA GLU A 225 -1.83 -6.44 -23.10
C GLU A 225 -0.90 -7.17 -24.05
N ALA A 226 0.32 -6.65 -24.25
CA ALA A 226 1.33 -7.30 -25.10
C ALA A 226 1.72 -8.68 -24.56
N ASN A 227 1.88 -8.83 -23.24
CA ASN A 227 2.17 -10.11 -22.59
C ASN A 227 1.01 -11.09 -22.72
N MET A 228 -0.23 -10.62 -22.57
CA MET A 228 -1.41 -11.46 -22.77
C MET A 228 -1.54 -11.93 -24.22
N LYS A 229 -1.29 -11.06 -25.21
CA LYS A 229 -1.24 -11.44 -26.64
C LYS A 229 -0.18 -12.50 -26.92
N LYS A 230 1.02 -12.43 -26.27
CA LYS A 230 2.04 -13.49 -26.34
C LYS A 230 1.54 -14.81 -25.75
N ALA A 231 0.83 -14.78 -24.63
CA ALA A 231 0.25 -15.97 -24.00
C ALA A 231 -0.80 -16.60 -24.95
N ILE A 232 -1.69 -15.79 -25.52
CA ILE A 232 -2.71 -16.23 -26.47
C ILE A 232 -2.08 -16.88 -27.71
N ALA A 233 -1.02 -16.26 -28.28
CA ALA A 233 -0.32 -16.82 -29.43
C ALA A 233 0.37 -18.16 -29.11
N ALA A 234 0.90 -18.32 -27.91
CA ALA A 234 1.62 -19.52 -27.49
C ALA A 234 0.71 -20.68 -27.08
N LEU A 235 -0.46 -20.38 -26.48
CA LEU A 235 -1.33 -21.40 -25.88
C LEU A 235 -2.60 -21.64 -26.72
N GLY A 236 -3.06 -20.63 -27.46
CA GLY A 236 -4.42 -20.55 -28.01
C GLY A 236 -5.39 -19.91 -27.00
N ALA A 237 -6.20 -18.99 -27.49
CA ALA A 237 -7.11 -18.22 -26.62
C ALA A 237 -8.08 -19.11 -25.83
N ASP A 238 -8.64 -20.13 -26.47
CA ASP A 238 -9.61 -21.07 -25.87
C ASP A 238 -8.98 -22.07 -24.88
N ARG A 239 -7.66 -22.03 -24.69
CA ARG A 239 -6.94 -22.90 -23.76
C ARG A 239 -6.37 -22.17 -22.56
N ILE A 240 -6.79 -20.94 -22.33
CA ILE A 240 -6.47 -20.16 -21.15
C ILE A 240 -7.70 -20.21 -20.24
N ASP A 241 -7.58 -20.95 -19.13
CA ASP A 241 -8.70 -21.23 -18.24
C ASP A 241 -8.84 -20.19 -17.12
N ALA A 242 -7.75 -19.47 -16.78
CA ALA A 242 -7.80 -18.33 -15.86
C ALA A 242 -6.62 -17.37 -16.07
N VAL A 243 -6.76 -16.13 -15.59
CA VAL A 243 -5.71 -15.11 -15.61
C VAL A 243 -5.55 -14.50 -14.23
N TYR A 244 -4.37 -14.67 -13.64
CA TYR A 244 -3.92 -13.85 -12.53
C TYR A 244 -3.39 -12.54 -13.09
N ALA A 245 -4.06 -11.45 -12.82
CA ALA A 245 -3.56 -10.10 -13.12
C ALA A 245 -3.33 -9.37 -11.80
N ALA A 246 -2.10 -8.91 -11.56
CA ALA A 246 -1.71 -8.37 -10.28
C ALA A 246 -2.37 -7.01 -9.96
N ASN A 247 -2.98 -6.30 -10.93
CA ASN A 247 -3.87 -5.17 -10.67
C ASN A 247 -4.99 -5.02 -11.72
N ASP A 248 -5.91 -4.10 -11.49
CA ASP A 248 -7.12 -3.90 -12.29
C ASP A 248 -6.86 -3.28 -13.67
N GLY A 249 -5.84 -2.42 -13.79
CA GLY A 249 -5.42 -1.89 -15.08
C GLY A 249 -4.93 -2.99 -16.02
N MET A 250 -4.13 -3.91 -15.48
CA MET A 250 -3.64 -5.09 -16.21
C MET A 250 -4.75 -6.10 -16.46
N ALA A 251 -5.69 -6.29 -15.53
CA ALA A 251 -6.86 -7.14 -15.71
C ALA A 251 -7.70 -6.66 -16.90
N GLY A 252 -7.98 -5.35 -16.96
CA GLY A 252 -8.69 -4.75 -18.10
C GLY A 252 -7.98 -4.96 -19.44
N ALA A 253 -6.65 -4.81 -19.46
CA ALA A 253 -5.82 -5.05 -20.64
C ALA A 253 -5.84 -6.52 -21.09
N ALA A 254 -5.77 -7.46 -20.13
CA ALA A 254 -5.88 -8.90 -20.42
C ALA A 254 -7.26 -9.28 -20.99
N ILE A 255 -8.33 -8.75 -20.41
CA ILE A 255 -9.71 -8.93 -20.87
C ILE A 255 -9.88 -8.39 -22.30
N ALA A 256 -9.34 -7.19 -22.58
CA ALA A 256 -9.37 -6.62 -23.92
C ALA A 256 -8.64 -7.49 -24.95
N ALA A 257 -7.47 -8.03 -24.59
CA ALA A 257 -6.70 -8.94 -25.44
C ALA A 257 -7.47 -10.26 -25.73
N LEU A 258 -8.13 -10.84 -24.72
CA LEU A 258 -8.96 -12.04 -24.87
C LEU A 258 -10.16 -11.78 -25.77
N LYS A 259 -10.89 -10.67 -25.56
CA LYS A 259 -12.00 -10.24 -26.44
C LYS A 259 -11.54 -10.01 -27.87
N GLY A 260 -10.39 -9.34 -28.05
CA GLY A 260 -9.78 -9.10 -29.37
C GLY A 260 -9.37 -10.40 -30.08
N ALA A 261 -9.10 -11.47 -29.36
CA ALA A 261 -8.82 -12.81 -29.90
C ALA A 261 -10.11 -13.64 -30.14
N GLY A 262 -11.30 -13.06 -29.93
CA GLY A 262 -12.58 -13.70 -30.22
C GLY A 262 -13.17 -14.54 -29.08
N VAL A 263 -12.57 -14.48 -27.87
CA VAL A 263 -13.09 -15.19 -26.70
C VAL A 263 -14.43 -14.57 -26.29
N LYS A 264 -15.50 -15.35 -26.40
CA LYS A 264 -16.86 -14.90 -26.04
C LYS A 264 -17.21 -15.10 -24.58
N LYS A 265 -16.75 -16.21 -23.99
CA LYS A 265 -16.89 -16.50 -22.56
C LYS A 265 -15.52 -16.30 -21.91
N LEU A 266 -15.36 -15.19 -21.23
CA LEU A 266 -14.11 -14.87 -20.56
C LEU A 266 -13.81 -15.87 -19.45
N PRO A 267 -12.55 -16.31 -19.32
CA PRO A 267 -12.10 -17.04 -18.14
C PRO A 267 -12.10 -16.13 -16.91
N PRO A 268 -12.10 -16.65 -15.68
CA PRO A 268 -11.92 -15.84 -14.48
C PRO A 268 -10.61 -15.05 -14.56
N VAL A 269 -10.71 -13.74 -14.34
CA VAL A 269 -9.59 -12.80 -14.30
C VAL A 269 -9.61 -12.11 -12.95
N THR A 270 -8.48 -12.12 -12.23
CA THR A 270 -8.34 -11.38 -10.97
C THR A 270 -7.81 -9.98 -11.21
N GLY A 271 -7.87 -9.15 -10.17
CA GLY A 271 -7.27 -7.82 -10.10
C GLY A 271 -7.03 -7.39 -8.66
N GLN A 272 -6.51 -6.20 -8.45
CA GLN A 272 -6.46 -5.49 -7.17
C GLN A 272 -6.61 -3.99 -7.41
N ASP A 273 -6.87 -3.24 -6.36
CA ASP A 273 -7.09 -1.80 -6.19
C ASP A 273 -8.56 -1.37 -6.28
N ALA A 274 -9.46 -2.22 -6.75
CA ALA A 274 -10.89 -1.95 -6.90
C ALA A 274 -11.16 -0.66 -7.71
N ASP A 275 -10.47 -0.48 -8.83
CA ASP A 275 -10.68 0.63 -9.75
C ASP A 275 -12.13 0.65 -10.26
N LEU A 276 -12.71 1.85 -10.44
CA LEU A 276 -14.10 1.96 -10.92
C LEU A 276 -14.40 1.14 -12.18
N PRO A 277 -13.54 1.15 -13.24
CA PRO A 277 -13.73 0.28 -14.39
C PRO A 277 -13.68 -1.22 -14.05
N ALA A 278 -12.91 -1.62 -13.04
CA ALA A 278 -12.87 -3.02 -12.61
C ALA A 278 -14.14 -3.43 -11.86
N VAL A 279 -14.63 -2.58 -10.95
CA VAL A 279 -15.91 -2.80 -10.26
C VAL A 279 -17.04 -2.93 -11.31
N GLN A 280 -17.05 -2.08 -12.33
CA GLN A 280 -17.99 -2.16 -13.44
C GLN A 280 -17.85 -3.46 -14.24
N ARG A 281 -16.61 -3.93 -14.54
CA ARG A 281 -16.38 -5.23 -15.18
C ARG A 281 -16.81 -6.40 -14.30
N ILE A 282 -16.66 -6.29 -12.99
CA ILE A 282 -17.17 -7.30 -12.03
C ILE A 282 -18.69 -7.36 -12.08
N VAL A 283 -19.36 -6.21 -12.04
CA VAL A 283 -20.83 -6.12 -12.22
C VAL A 283 -21.26 -6.82 -13.52
N ALA A 284 -20.60 -6.50 -14.63
CA ALA A 284 -20.90 -7.10 -15.94
C ALA A 284 -20.47 -8.59 -16.08
N GLY A 285 -19.73 -9.14 -15.10
CA GLY A 285 -19.23 -10.52 -15.17
C GLY A 285 -18.05 -10.73 -16.10
N GLU A 286 -17.36 -9.67 -16.46
CA GLU A 286 -16.18 -9.70 -17.33
C GLU A 286 -14.87 -9.89 -16.53
N GLN A 287 -14.84 -9.43 -15.30
CA GLN A 287 -13.77 -9.67 -14.32
C GLN A 287 -14.35 -10.47 -13.16
N TYR A 288 -13.62 -11.47 -12.66
CA TYR A 288 -14.11 -12.35 -11.61
C TYR A 288 -14.13 -11.68 -10.25
N MET A 289 -13.01 -11.02 -9.90
CA MET A 289 -12.85 -10.32 -8.63
C MET A 289 -11.75 -9.27 -8.71
N THR A 290 -11.72 -8.41 -7.73
CA THR A 290 -10.56 -7.58 -7.40
C THR A 290 -10.26 -7.64 -5.90
N VAL A 291 -9.03 -7.37 -5.49
CA VAL A 291 -8.73 -7.12 -4.09
C VAL A 291 -8.97 -5.65 -3.79
N TYR A 292 -9.97 -5.38 -2.96
CA TYR A 292 -10.17 -4.05 -2.40
C TYR A 292 -9.17 -3.82 -1.28
N LYS A 293 -8.33 -2.84 -1.49
CA LYS A 293 -7.42 -2.29 -0.48
C LYS A 293 -8.08 -1.03 0.08
N PRO A 294 -8.40 -0.96 1.38
CA PRO A 294 -9.01 0.22 1.96
C PRO A 294 -8.03 1.41 2.02
N PHE A 295 -7.70 2.00 0.86
CA PHE A 295 -6.75 3.11 0.75
C PHE A 295 -7.20 4.38 1.49
N LEU A 296 -8.49 4.54 1.76
CA LEU A 296 -8.99 5.57 2.67
C LEU A 296 -8.39 5.41 4.08
N GLN A 297 -8.33 4.16 4.58
CA GLN A 297 -7.74 3.85 5.87
C GLN A 297 -6.22 3.95 5.82
N GLU A 298 -5.60 3.46 4.74
CA GLU A 298 -4.15 3.54 4.55
C GLU A 298 -3.66 5.00 4.55
N ALA A 299 -4.32 5.89 3.80
CA ALA A 299 -4.01 7.31 3.76
C ALA A 299 -4.20 8.01 5.11
N THR A 300 -5.27 7.63 5.85
CA THR A 300 -5.52 8.13 7.20
C THR A 300 -4.42 7.71 8.16
N ASP A 301 -4.11 6.42 8.20
CA ASP A 301 -3.09 5.86 9.09
C ASP A 301 -1.70 6.44 8.76
N ALA A 302 -1.38 6.67 7.48
CA ALA A 302 -0.13 7.30 7.05
C ALA A 302 -0.01 8.75 7.54
N ALA A 303 -1.07 9.54 7.38
CA ALA A 303 -1.10 10.92 7.87
C ALA A 303 -0.98 10.98 9.41
N GLU A 304 -1.70 10.10 10.13
CA GLU A 304 -1.62 10.01 11.59
C GLU A 304 -0.24 9.59 12.07
N LEU A 305 0.37 8.58 11.44
CA LEU A 305 1.71 8.10 11.79
C LEU A 305 2.76 9.20 11.57
N ALA A 306 2.67 9.93 10.44
CA ALA A 306 3.56 11.03 10.12
C ALA A 306 3.45 12.18 11.14
N VAL A 307 2.23 12.61 11.45
CA VAL A 307 1.99 13.68 12.42
C VAL A 307 2.41 13.25 13.84
N ALA A 308 2.13 11.99 14.24
CA ALA A 308 2.57 11.46 15.53
C ALA A 308 4.10 11.47 15.65
N LYS A 309 4.81 11.12 14.56
CA LYS A 309 6.29 11.12 14.53
C LYS A 309 6.88 12.50 14.71
N VAL A 310 6.35 13.52 14.01
CA VAL A 310 6.81 14.92 14.13
C VAL A 310 6.55 15.48 15.53
N ARG A 311 5.43 15.08 16.15
CA ARG A 311 5.07 15.52 17.51
C ARG A 311 5.79 14.78 18.62
N GLY A 312 6.69 13.83 18.32
CA GLY A 312 7.32 12.99 19.36
C GLY A 312 6.32 12.14 20.16
N SER A 313 5.13 11.91 19.62
CA SER A 313 4.06 11.16 20.30
C SER A 313 4.28 9.64 20.17
N GLU A 314 5.34 9.11 20.80
CA GLU A 314 5.76 7.72 20.67
C GLU A 314 4.64 6.72 21.01
N LEU A 315 3.85 6.96 22.07
CA LEU A 315 2.71 6.08 22.43
C LEU A 315 1.67 6.00 21.33
N ARG A 316 1.38 7.13 20.64
CA ARG A 316 0.43 7.14 19.51
C ARG A 316 1.03 6.47 18.29
N PHE A 317 2.30 6.72 18.01
CA PHE A 317 3.04 6.07 16.93
C PHE A 317 3.04 4.54 17.10
N ASP A 318 3.41 4.03 18.28
CA ASP A 318 3.41 2.60 18.59
C ASP A 318 2.00 1.98 18.57
N ALA A 319 0.99 2.74 18.97
CA ALA A 319 -0.41 2.29 18.92
C ALA A 319 -0.93 2.14 17.48
N LEU A 320 -0.38 2.87 16.52
CA LEU A 320 -0.70 2.75 15.10
C LEU A 320 0.17 1.67 14.42
N ALA A 321 1.48 1.69 14.66
CA ALA A 321 2.44 0.77 14.07
C ALA A 321 2.51 -0.55 14.85
N GLN A 322 1.44 -1.34 14.82
CA GLN A 322 1.31 -2.59 15.58
C GLN A 322 2.03 -3.78 14.93
N ASP A 323 2.35 -3.65 13.65
CA ASP A 323 3.05 -4.66 12.87
C ASP A 323 4.55 -4.32 12.79
N SER A 324 5.33 -5.26 12.27
CA SER A 324 6.76 -5.09 12.00
C SER A 324 7.11 -5.77 10.69
N VAL A 325 7.92 -5.13 9.87
CA VAL A 325 8.40 -5.69 8.60
C VAL A 325 9.91 -5.55 8.47
N ASP A 326 10.49 -6.44 7.69
CA ASP A 326 11.89 -6.37 7.29
C ASP A 326 12.04 -5.86 5.86
N SER A 327 13.00 -4.98 5.62
CA SER A 327 13.50 -4.65 4.30
C SER A 327 14.89 -5.29 4.07
N PRO A 328 15.42 -5.27 2.83
CA PRO A 328 16.79 -5.71 2.59
C PRO A 328 17.85 -4.91 3.37
N THR A 329 17.54 -3.69 3.77
CA THR A 329 18.49 -2.76 4.39
C THR A 329 18.22 -2.48 5.87
N ASP A 330 17.04 -2.83 6.38
CA ASP A 330 16.66 -2.56 7.78
C ASP A 330 15.74 -3.67 8.31
N LYS A 331 15.71 -3.83 9.64
CA LYS A 331 14.96 -4.88 10.34
C LYS A 331 14.01 -4.27 11.36
N ASP A 332 12.96 -5.03 11.67
CA ASP A 332 11.97 -4.65 12.69
C ASP A 332 11.36 -3.24 12.45
N ILE A 333 11.18 -2.85 11.20
CA ILE A 333 10.60 -1.56 10.85
C ILE A 333 9.17 -1.51 11.38
N PRO A 334 8.81 -0.53 12.23
CA PRO A 334 7.44 -0.37 12.70
C PRO A 334 6.49 -0.19 11.53
N ALA A 335 5.42 -0.98 11.48
CA ALA A 335 4.51 -0.97 10.35
C ALA A 335 3.04 -0.95 10.77
N ARG A 336 2.21 -0.40 9.90
CA ARG A 336 0.76 -0.53 9.91
C ARG A 336 0.33 -1.25 8.63
N LEU A 337 -0.18 -2.47 8.77
CA LEU A 337 -0.70 -3.25 7.65
C LEU A 337 -2.23 -3.24 7.69
N VAL A 338 -2.83 -2.55 6.73
CA VAL A 338 -4.29 -2.43 6.62
C VAL A 338 -4.85 -3.72 6.01
N PRO A 339 -5.89 -4.34 6.61
CA PRO A 339 -6.53 -5.52 6.06
C PRO A 339 -7.12 -5.30 4.67
N VAL A 340 -7.14 -6.35 3.85
CA VAL A 340 -7.68 -6.33 2.49
C VAL A 340 -8.93 -7.20 2.37
N VAL A 341 -9.77 -6.94 1.36
CA VAL A 341 -11.03 -7.65 1.13
C VAL A 341 -11.12 -8.15 -0.31
N ALA A 342 -11.47 -9.42 -0.49
CA ALA A 342 -11.86 -9.92 -1.81
C ALA A 342 -13.18 -9.25 -2.23
N LEU A 343 -13.16 -8.42 -3.26
CA LEU A 343 -14.35 -7.79 -3.82
C LEU A 343 -14.84 -8.61 -5.01
N THR A 344 -16.05 -9.09 -4.90
CA THR A 344 -16.78 -9.84 -5.94
C THR A 344 -18.14 -9.19 -6.18
N LYS A 345 -18.97 -9.76 -7.06
CA LYS A 345 -20.36 -9.31 -7.26
C LYS A 345 -21.18 -9.26 -5.97
N ASP A 346 -20.85 -10.13 -5.01
CA ASP A 346 -21.69 -10.40 -3.84
C ASP A 346 -21.52 -9.35 -2.73
N ASN A 347 -20.43 -8.53 -2.77
CA ASN A 347 -20.11 -7.61 -1.67
C ASN A 347 -19.69 -6.20 -2.10
N ILE A 348 -20.05 -5.77 -3.32
CA ILE A 348 -19.76 -4.42 -3.81
C ILE A 348 -20.36 -3.35 -2.90
N LYS A 349 -21.60 -3.59 -2.43
CA LYS A 349 -22.34 -2.63 -1.58
C LYS A 349 -21.70 -2.49 -0.19
N GLU A 350 -21.29 -3.60 0.39
CA GLU A 350 -20.71 -3.70 1.74
C GLU A 350 -19.22 -3.30 1.78
N THR A 351 -18.62 -3.04 0.63
CA THR A 351 -17.22 -2.64 0.48
C THR A 351 -17.12 -1.22 -0.08
N VAL A 352 -16.81 -1.07 -1.37
CA VAL A 352 -16.51 0.23 -1.99
C VAL A 352 -17.65 1.25 -1.94
N VAL A 353 -18.92 0.81 -1.82
CA VAL A 353 -20.06 1.73 -1.66
C VAL A 353 -20.19 2.16 -0.20
N GLN A 354 -20.17 1.22 0.74
CA GLN A 354 -20.27 1.51 2.17
C GLN A 354 -19.12 2.40 2.66
N ASP A 355 -17.90 2.15 2.17
CA ASP A 355 -16.71 2.94 2.50
C ASP A 355 -16.68 4.31 1.79
N GLY A 356 -17.65 4.59 0.91
CA GLY A 356 -17.77 5.87 0.20
C GLY A 356 -16.74 6.08 -0.90
N VAL A 357 -16.10 5.01 -1.37
CA VAL A 357 -15.14 5.06 -2.50
C VAL A 357 -15.86 5.40 -3.79
N TYR A 358 -17.01 4.73 -4.01
CA TYR A 358 -17.88 4.97 -5.16
C TYR A 358 -19.34 4.99 -4.72
N THR A 359 -20.13 5.81 -5.41
CA THR A 359 -21.59 5.77 -5.31
C THR A 359 -22.14 4.69 -6.23
N VAL A 360 -23.30 4.13 -5.89
CA VAL A 360 -24.03 3.22 -6.80
C VAL A 360 -24.22 3.83 -8.20
N ARG A 361 -24.48 5.15 -8.27
CA ARG A 361 -24.66 5.86 -9.55
C ARG A 361 -23.41 5.91 -10.42
N GLU A 362 -22.22 5.97 -9.83
CA GLU A 362 -20.94 5.92 -10.55
C GLU A 362 -20.66 4.52 -11.08
N ILE A 363 -21.01 3.49 -10.33
CA ILE A 363 -20.86 2.09 -10.74
C ILE A 363 -21.90 1.74 -11.80
N CYS A 364 -23.17 2.01 -11.51
CA CYS A 364 -24.33 1.61 -12.30
C CYS A 364 -24.72 2.68 -13.33
N THR A 365 -23.78 3.03 -14.20
CA THR A 365 -24.09 3.91 -15.35
C THR A 365 -25.06 3.25 -16.30
N ALA A 366 -25.61 3.99 -17.28
CA ALA A 366 -26.53 3.44 -18.26
C ALA A 366 -26.03 2.16 -18.97
N ALA A 367 -24.71 2.00 -19.11
CA ALA A 367 -24.10 0.82 -19.71
C ALA A 367 -24.15 -0.43 -18.82
N TYR A 368 -24.30 -0.27 -17.51
CA TYR A 368 -24.27 -1.35 -16.51
C TYR A 368 -25.57 -1.47 -15.71
N ALA A 369 -26.60 -0.70 -16.06
CA ALA A 369 -27.85 -0.62 -15.30
C ALA A 369 -28.55 -1.99 -15.15
N ASP A 370 -28.63 -2.77 -16.21
CA ASP A 370 -29.27 -4.09 -16.21
C ASP A 370 -28.45 -5.10 -15.37
N ASP A 371 -27.13 -5.05 -15.48
CA ASP A 371 -26.23 -5.91 -14.69
C ASP A 371 -26.31 -5.58 -13.21
N CYS A 372 -26.33 -4.28 -12.85
CA CYS A 372 -26.53 -3.81 -11.49
C CYS A 372 -27.87 -4.27 -10.90
N ALA A 373 -28.96 -4.16 -11.68
CA ALA A 373 -30.28 -4.63 -11.26
C ALA A 373 -30.27 -6.14 -10.96
N THR A 374 -29.55 -6.91 -11.78
CA THR A 374 -29.45 -8.37 -11.62
C THR A 374 -28.76 -8.77 -10.29
N ILE A 375 -27.81 -7.98 -9.81
CA ILE A 375 -27.11 -8.24 -8.53
C ILE A 375 -27.69 -7.44 -7.35
N GLY A 376 -28.81 -6.73 -7.56
CA GLY A 376 -29.45 -5.94 -6.49
C GLY A 376 -28.71 -4.69 -6.06
N LEU A 377 -27.84 -4.17 -6.91
CA LEU A 377 -27.10 -2.93 -6.69
C LEU A 377 -27.90 -1.75 -7.32
N ASN A 378 -28.87 -1.20 -6.55
CA ASN A 378 -29.79 -0.14 -6.97
C ASN A 378 -29.72 1.07 -6.05
#